data_317d482858ca539413c4dba0fdc6e531
#
_entry.id   317d482858ca539413c4dba0fdc6e531
#
_cell.length_a   1.000
_cell.length_b   1.000
_cell.length_c   1.000
_cell.angle_alpha   90.00
_cell.angle_beta   90.00
_cell.angle_gamma   90.00
#
_symmetry.space_group_name_H-M   'P 1'
#
loop_
_entity.id
_entity.type
_entity.pdbx_description
1 polymer ?
#
loop_
_entity_poly.entity_id
_entity_poly.type
_entity_poly.pdbx_seq_one_letter_code
_entity_poly.pdbx_strand_id
1 'polypeptide(L)'
;MNFPDRFANLPAYAFQRLRALLDHHAPGGDVVHMTIGEPKHQFPQWVTDVIVENAAGFNSYPPNDGSDDLRGAMAGWISNRYGVAMDPATQIMALNGTREGLYNAAMALCPETKNGETPAILIPNPFYQVYMVASLSVAAEPVFLSATAATGHLPDYESLPVELLQRTAIAYICSPANPQGAVADRAYWQRLIALAEKHDFCIFADECYSEIYRDTPPLGALTVAQEMGADPERVVLFNSLSKRSNLPGLRSGLIASGPENIKRIKQLRAYSGAPLPGPLQAAAAKVWADEAHVVENRALYVEKYTIADEVFAGLEGYVSPHAGFFLWLPVADGEDAALKLWQQTGVRVLPGAYLAQGSGDENPGKGYIRVALVAAPEVTREALIKLRRCLYDD
;
A
#
# COMPACT_ATOMS: atom_id res chain seq x y z
N MET A 1 2.18 -18.14 -32.26
CA MET A 1 2.94 -17.06 -31.59
C MET A 1 3.05 -17.50 -30.14
N ASN A 2 4.27 -17.56 -29.58
CA ASN A 2 4.49 -17.94 -28.17
C ASN A 2 4.55 -16.66 -27.32
N PHE A 3 3.67 -16.58 -26.33
CA PHE A 3 3.70 -15.51 -25.33
C PHE A 3 4.64 -15.89 -24.17
N PRO A 4 5.15 -14.91 -23.39
CA PRO A 4 6.01 -15.20 -22.24
C PRO A 4 5.26 -16.02 -21.17
N ASP A 5 5.78 -17.19 -20.82
CA ASP A 5 5.15 -18.10 -19.84
C ASP A 5 5.01 -17.48 -18.44
N ARG A 6 5.93 -16.57 -18.07
CA ARG A 6 5.94 -15.88 -16.76
C ARG A 6 4.66 -15.08 -16.46
N PHE A 7 3.87 -14.74 -17.48
CA PHE A 7 2.59 -14.02 -17.33
C PHE A 7 1.36 -14.86 -17.64
N ALA A 8 1.54 -16.14 -18.04
CA ALA A 8 0.44 -16.99 -18.46
C ALA A 8 -0.54 -17.34 -17.33
N ASN A 9 -0.03 -17.39 -16.09
CA ASN A 9 -0.78 -17.83 -14.92
C ASN A 9 -0.92 -16.71 -13.86
N LEU A 10 -1.06 -15.47 -14.29
CA LEU A 10 -1.39 -14.38 -13.34
C LEU A 10 -2.74 -14.64 -12.70
N PRO A 11 -2.88 -14.47 -11.37
CA PRO A 11 -4.16 -14.65 -10.71
C PRO A 11 -5.18 -13.65 -11.24
N ALA A 12 -6.42 -14.08 -11.34
CA ALA A 12 -7.52 -13.20 -11.71
C ALA A 12 -7.57 -12.02 -10.71
N TYR A 13 -7.77 -10.82 -11.26
CA TYR A 13 -7.81 -9.61 -10.46
C TYR A 13 -8.93 -9.70 -9.40
N ALA A 14 -8.63 -9.36 -8.14
CA ALA A 14 -9.52 -9.53 -7.00
C ALA A 14 -10.95 -8.99 -7.23
N PHE A 15 -11.07 -7.81 -7.86
CA PHE A 15 -12.38 -7.23 -8.16
C PHE A 15 -13.11 -7.90 -9.32
N GLN A 16 -12.40 -8.57 -10.23
CA GLN A 16 -13.02 -9.40 -11.24
C GLN A 16 -13.60 -10.66 -10.60
N ARG A 17 -12.88 -11.31 -9.70
CA ARG A 17 -13.38 -12.44 -8.89
C ARG A 17 -14.62 -12.04 -8.10
N LEU A 18 -14.57 -10.86 -7.44
CA LEU A 18 -15.70 -10.35 -6.66
C LEU A 18 -16.96 -10.11 -7.54
N ARG A 19 -16.78 -9.56 -8.74
CA ARG A 19 -17.90 -9.41 -9.68
C ARG A 19 -18.48 -10.75 -10.08
N ALA A 20 -17.64 -11.72 -10.37
CA ALA A 20 -18.09 -13.07 -10.71
C ALA A 20 -18.88 -13.73 -9.57
N LEU A 21 -18.49 -13.47 -8.32
CA LEU A 21 -19.19 -13.98 -7.14
C LEU A 21 -20.55 -13.30 -6.91
N LEU A 22 -20.65 -11.99 -7.07
CA LEU A 22 -21.78 -11.21 -6.57
C LEU A 22 -22.76 -10.76 -7.66
N ASP A 23 -22.30 -10.44 -8.89
CA ASP A 23 -23.12 -9.72 -9.89
C ASP A 23 -24.28 -10.56 -10.48
N HIS A 24 -24.27 -11.87 -10.25
CA HIS A 24 -25.39 -12.77 -10.61
C HIS A 24 -26.51 -12.82 -9.56
N HIS A 25 -26.36 -12.13 -8.44
CA HIS A 25 -27.29 -12.11 -7.34
C HIS A 25 -27.82 -10.69 -7.09
N ALA A 26 -29.12 -10.55 -6.90
CA ALA A 26 -29.72 -9.28 -6.52
C ALA A 26 -29.26 -8.87 -5.11
N PRO A 27 -28.99 -7.56 -4.88
CA PRO A 27 -28.71 -7.07 -3.52
C PRO A 27 -29.96 -7.10 -2.64
N GLY A 28 -29.79 -7.44 -1.37
CA GLY A 28 -30.87 -7.47 -0.39
C GLY A 28 -31.29 -6.10 0.17
N GLY A 29 -30.74 -5.02 -0.34
CA GLY A 29 -31.05 -3.65 0.07
C GLY A 29 -30.23 -2.63 -0.72
N ASP A 30 -30.17 -1.39 -0.25
CA ASP A 30 -29.40 -0.33 -0.87
C ASP A 30 -27.91 -0.70 -0.95
N VAL A 31 -27.34 -0.49 -2.15
CA VAL A 31 -25.96 -0.89 -2.42
C VAL A 31 -24.96 0.04 -1.73
N VAL A 32 -24.14 -0.53 -0.85
CA VAL A 32 -23.04 0.17 -0.19
C VAL A 32 -21.72 -0.49 -0.54
N HIS A 33 -20.83 0.26 -1.22
CA HIS A 33 -19.52 -0.23 -1.62
C HIS A 33 -18.46 0.00 -0.53
N MET A 34 -18.01 -1.07 0.11
CA MET A 34 -16.93 -1.08 1.09
C MET A 34 -15.75 -1.97 0.65
N THR A 35 -15.51 -2.07 -0.65
CA THR A 35 -14.52 -3.00 -1.25
C THR A 35 -13.22 -2.33 -1.64
N ILE A 36 -13.31 -1.20 -2.38
CA ILE A 36 -12.15 -0.53 -2.98
C ILE A 36 -11.56 0.44 -1.99
N GLY A 37 -10.25 0.32 -1.75
CA GLY A 37 -9.48 1.27 -0.95
C GLY A 37 -9.24 2.59 -1.69
N GLU A 38 -10.30 3.25 -2.12
CA GLU A 38 -10.27 4.55 -2.78
C GLU A 38 -10.96 5.58 -1.88
N PRO A 39 -10.21 6.57 -1.35
CA PRO A 39 -10.78 7.63 -0.53
C PRO A 39 -11.94 8.34 -1.23
N LYS A 40 -12.99 8.62 -0.48
CA LYS A 40 -14.21 9.31 -0.97
C LYS A 40 -14.40 10.70 -0.35
N HIS A 41 -13.54 11.11 0.59
CA HIS A 41 -13.54 12.45 1.12
C HIS A 41 -13.14 13.46 0.03
N GLN A 42 -13.61 14.69 0.15
CA GLN A 42 -13.24 15.74 -0.78
C GLN A 42 -11.76 16.12 -0.60
N PHE A 43 -11.10 16.43 -1.70
CA PHE A 43 -9.79 17.05 -1.70
C PHE A 43 -9.92 18.58 -1.64
N PRO A 44 -8.88 19.34 -1.24
CA PRO A 44 -8.94 20.80 -1.16
C PRO A 44 -9.22 21.44 -2.52
N GLN A 45 -10.20 22.33 -2.60
CA GLN A 45 -10.61 22.99 -3.85
C GLN A 45 -9.46 23.72 -4.55
N TRP A 46 -8.55 24.33 -3.77
CA TRP A 46 -7.39 25.04 -4.31
C TRP A 46 -6.45 24.19 -5.18
N VAL A 47 -6.53 22.84 -5.09
CA VAL A 47 -5.76 21.95 -5.96
C VAL A 47 -6.11 22.19 -7.44
N THR A 48 -7.38 22.36 -7.74
CA THR A 48 -7.85 22.65 -9.10
C THR A 48 -7.38 24.03 -9.56
N ASP A 49 -7.42 25.02 -8.67
CA ASP A 49 -6.98 26.38 -8.98
C ASP A 49 -5.50 26.41 -9.39
N VAL A 50 -4.63 25.69 -8.64
CA VAL A 50 -3.21 25.56 -8.98
C VAL A 50 -3.00 24.91 -10.35
N ILE A 51 -3.79 23.90 -10.70
CA ILE A 51 -3.70 23.26 -12.03
C ILE A 51 -4.03 24.27 -13.12
N VAL A 52 -5.10 25.08 -12.94
CA VAL A 52 -5.51 26.11 -13.89
C VAL A 52 -4.44 27.21 -14.01
N GLU A 53 -3.89 27.70 -12.90
CA GLU A 53 -2.81 28.70 -12.87
C GLU A 53 -1.56 28.24 -13.64
N ASN A 54 -1.28 26.95 -13.65
CA ASN A 54 -0.12 26.35 -14.30
C ASN A 54 -0.43 25.69 -15.65
N ALA A 55 -1.63 25.89 -16.23
CA ALA A 55 -2.11 25.20 -17.43
C ALA A 55 -1.17 25.33 -18.64
N ALA A 56 -0.42 26.43 -18.77
CA ALA A 56 0.58 26.61 -19.81
C ALA A 56 1.66 25.50 -19.83
N GLY A 57 1.90 24.84 -18.69
CA GLY A 57 2.83 23.71 -18.57
C GLY A 57 2.41 22.47 -19.37
N PHE A 58 1.16 22.37 -19.86
CA PHE A 58 0.77 21.29 -20.79
C PHE A 58 1.42 21.40 -22.18
N ASN A 59 1.99 22.55 -22.54
CA ASN A 59 2.66 22.74 -23.81
C ASN A 59 4.09 22.18 -23.87
N SER A 60 4.60 21.63 -22.77
CA SER A 60 5.98 21.13 -22.67
C SER A 60 6.03 19.76 -22.02
N TYR A 61 7.00 18.94 -22.42
CA TYR A 61 7.29 17.69 -21.70
C TYR A 61 7.81 18.01 -20.30
N PRO A 62 7.22 17.44 -19.25
CA PRO A 62 7.67 17.65 -17.89
C PRO A 62 8.96 16.85 -17.59
N PRO A 63 9.73 17.23 -16.53
CA PRO A 63 10.85 16.43 -16.05
C PRO A 63 10.39 15.02 -15.62
N ASN A 64 11.15 14.00 -16.03
CA ASN A 64 10.82 12.59 -15.75
C ASN A 64 10.87 12.24 -14.26
N ASP A 65 11.73 12.91 -13.51
CA ASP A 65 11.95 12.68 -12.08
C ASP A 65 11.18 13.66 -11.16
N GLY A 66 10.38 14.53 -11.76
CA GLY A 66 9.67 15.60 -11.09
C GLY A 66 10.41 16.95 -11.16
N SER A 67 9.67 18.05 -11.04
CA SER A 67 10.26 19.39 -10.94
C SER A 67 11.04 19.54 -9.61
N ASP A 68 11.95 20.52 -9.56
CA ASP A 68 12.72 20.82 -8.36
C ASP A 68 11.80 21.19 -7.19
N ASP A 69 10.74 21.98 -7.47
CA ASP A 69 9.73 22.35 -6.47
C ASP A 69 9.00 21.11 -5.90
N LEU A 70 8.63 20.18 -6.78
CA LEU A 70 7.96 18.96 -6.34
C LEU A 70 8.87 18.07 -5.49
N ARG A 71 10.13 17.85 -5.94
CA ARG A 71 11.09 17.07 -5.15
C ARG A 71 11.46 17.75 -3.84
N GLY A 72 11.58 19.08 -3.85
CA GLY A 72 11.80 19.89 -2.65
C GLY A 72 10.66 19.76 -1.64
N ALA A 73 9.40 19.83 -2.10
CA ALA A 73 8.23 19.62 -1.26
C ALA A 73 8.18 18.20 -0.66
N MET A 74 8.50 17.18 -1.45
CA MET A 74 8.62 15.79 -0.98
C MET A 74 9.72 15.63 0.08
N ALA A 75 10.91 16.24 -0.13
CA ALA A 75 11.99 16.23 0.85
C ALA A 75 11.59 16.92 2.16
N GLY A 76 10.91 18.07 2.06
CA GLY A 76 10.37 18.78 3.21
C GLY A 76 9.36 17.93 3.98
N TRP A 77 8.47 17.24 3.29
CA TRP A 77 7.52 16.33 3.92
C TRP A 77 8.23 15.16 4.63
N ILE A 78 9.20 14.50 4.00
CA ILE A 78 9.99 13.42 4.62
C ILE A 78 10.70 13.94 5.88
N SER A 79 11.33 15.11 5.80
CA SER A 79 12.00 15.73 6.94
C SER A 79 11.05 15.99 8.10
N ASN A 80 9.88 16.57 7.82
CA ASN A 80 8.88 16.89 8.84
C ASN A 80 8.25 15.64 9.45
N ARG A 81 7.94 14.65 8.60
CA ARG A 81 7.20 13.45 9.00
C ARG A 81 8.06 12.38 9.64
N TYR A 82 9.26 12.18 9.15
CA TYR A 82 10.16 11.10 9.56
C TYR A 82 11.43 11.59 10.27
N GLY A 83 11.70 12.90 10.26
CA GLY A 83 12.92 13.47 10.85
C GLY A 83 14.19 13.16 10.04
N VAL A 84 14.04 12.76 8.79
CA VAL A 84 15.15 12.35 7.91
C VAL A 84 15.39 13.42 6.85
N ALA A 85 16.60 13.98 6.83
CA ALA A 85 17.01 14.90 5.77
C ALA A 85 17.47 14.11 4.53
N MET A 86 16.88 14.42 3.37
CA MET A 86 17.23 13.81 2.09
C MET A 86 17.49 14.87 1.03
N ASP A 87 18.48 14.64 0.19
CA ASP A 87 18.77 15.52 -0.95
C ASP A 87 17.69 15.32 -2.05
N PRO A 88 16.88 16.35 -2.36
CA PRO A 88 15.83 16.24 -3.37
C PRO A 88 16.36 15.96 -4.78
N ALA A 89 17.63 16.25 -5.08
CA ALA A 89 18.21 16.05 -6.41
C ALA A 89 18.65 14.60 -6.64
N THR A 90 19.15 13.92 -5.61
CA THR A 90 19.82 12.62 -5.74
C THR A 90 19.12 11.48 -5.01
N GLN A 91 18.28 11.76 -4.00
CA GLN A 91 17.68 10.75 -3.13
C GLN A 91 16.15 10.65 -3.24
N ILE A 92 15.52 11.49 -4.06
CA ILE A 92 14.06 11.55 -4.23
C ILE A 92 13.71 11.60 -5.72
N MET A 93 12.62 10.91 -6.08
CA MET A 93 12.04 11.00 -7.41
C MET A 93 10.51 10.99 -7.31
N ALA A 94 9.85 11.82 -8.12
CA ALA A 94 8.40 11.79 -8.29
C ALA A 94 7.97 10.56 -9.10
N LEU A 95 6.87 9.94 -8.67
CA LEU A 95 6.24 8.80 -9.32
C LEU A 95 4.87 9.17 -9.88
N ASN A 96 4.44 8.45 -10.91
CA ASN A 96 3.06 8.52 -11.41
C ASN A 96 2.14 7.59 -10.59
N GLY A 97 2.20 7.75 -9.25
CA GLY A 97 1.63 6.87 -8.23
C GLY A 97 2.53 5.69 -7.88
N THR A 98 2.39 5.18 -6.67
CA THR A 98 3.27 4.12 -6.13
C THR A 98 3.15 2.77 -6.82
N ARG A 99 2.02 2.44 -7.48
CA ARG A 99 1.92 1.20 -8.26
C ARG A 99 3.01 1.10 -9.31
N GLU A 100 3.24 2.17 -10.04
CA GLU A 100 4.26 2.26 -11.07
C GLU A 100 5.66 2.21 -10.44
N GLY A 101 5.87 2.92 -9.35
CA GLY A 101 7.15 2.94 -8.65
C GLY A 101 7.56 1.58 -8.06
N LEU A 102 6.65 0.91 -7.37
CA LEU A 102 6.87 -0.43 -6.79
C LEU A 102 7.23 -1.47 -7.86
N TYR A 103 6.65 -1.35 -9.05
CA TYR A 103 6.96 -2.22 -10.18
C TYR A 103 8.32 -1.87 -10.82
N ASN A 104 8.54 -0.61 -11.18
CA ASN A 104 9.75 -0.18 -11.89
C ASN A 104 11.00 -0.24 -10.99
N ALA A 105 10.87 -0.01 -9.70
CA ALA A 105 12.01 -0.14 -8.77
C ALA A 105 12.53 -1.58 -8.71
N ALA A 106 11.65 -2.58 -8.72
CA ALA A 106 12.08 -3.98 -8.78
C ALA A 106 12.82 -4.28 -10.09
N MET A 107 12.35 -3.75 -11.21
CA MET A 107 13.05 -3.91 -12.50
C MET A 107 14.42 -3.23 -12.54
N ALA A 108 14.59 -2.13 -11.79
CA ALA A 108 15.85 -1.40 -11.76
C ALA A 108 16.88 -1.97 -10.77
N LEU A 109 16.41 -2.61 -9.69
CA LEU A 109 17.25 -2.98 -8.55
C LEU A 109 17.40 -4.49 -8.33
N CYS A 110 16.52 -5.33 -8.90
CA CYS A 110 16.68 -6.78 -8.79
C CYS A 110 17.77 -7.26 -9.77
N PRO A 111 18.82 -7.93 -9.29
CA PRO A 111 19.85 -8.50 -10.18
C PRO A 111 19.29 -9.71 -10.93
N GLU A 112 19.92 -10.08 -12.05
CA GLU A 112 19.60 -11.30 -12.81
C GLU A 112 19.92 -12.57 -12.02
N THR A 113 20.96 -12.55 -11.19
CA THR A 113 21.32 -13.63 -10.27
C THR A 113 21.87 -13.06 -8.97
N LYS A 114 21.69 -13.79 -7.87
CA LYS A 114 22.31 -13.45 -6.58
C LYS A 114 22.97 -14.69 -6.00
N ASN A 115 24.26 -14.59 -5.70
CA ASN A 115 25.10 -15.71 -5.27
C ASN A 115 25.07 -16.93 -6.23
N GLY A 116 24.89 -16.66 -7.53
CA GLY A 116 24.80 -17.69 -8.58
C GLY A 116 23.45 -18.38 -8.73
N GLU A 117 22.43 -17.94 -7.96
CA GLU A 117 21.08 -18.51 -7.98
C GLU A 117 20.05 -17.50 -8.49
N THR A 118 18.84 -17.98 -8.80
CA THR A 118 17.68 -17.13 -9.08
C THR A 118 17.36 -16.27 -7.86
N PRO A 119 17.26 -14.94 -8.01
CA PRO A 119 16.93 -14.07 -6.88
C PRO A 119 15.56 -14.38 -6.31
N ALA A 120 15.41 -14.27 -4.99
CA ALA A 120 14.13 -14.30 -4.32
C ALA A 120 13.64 -12.88 -4.02
N ILE A 121 12.34 -12.67 -4.13
CA ILE A 121 11.65 -11.46 -3.67
C ILE A 121 10.63 -11.87 -2.61
N LEU A 122 10.82 -11.38 -1.39
CA LEU A 122 9.95 -11.67 -0.25
C LEU A 122 8.71 -10.78 -0.29
N ILE A 123 7.53 -11.37 -0.12
CA ILE A 123 6.23 -10.71 -0.27
C ILE A 123 5.35 -11.03 0.93
N PRO A 124 4.80 -10.03 1.67
CA PRO A 124 3.81 -10.29 2.71
C PRO A 124 2.57 -10.97 2.12
N ASN A 125 1.92 -11.84 2.87
CA ASN A 125 0.71 -12.55 2.41
C ASN A 125 -0.38 -12.44 3.49
N PRO A 126 -1.48 -11.72 3.31
CA PRO A 126 -1.97 -11.04 2.08
C PRO A 126 -1.07 -9.92 1.55
N PHE A 127 -1.21 -9.57 0.27
CA PHE A 127 -0.32 -8.67 -0.44
C PHE A 127 -1.02 -7.76 -1.46
N TYR A 128 -0.31 -6.74 -1.90
CA TYR A 128 -0.69 -5.96 -3.07
C TYR A 128 -0.13 -6.63 -4.33
N GLN A 129 -1.00 -6.99 -5.27
CA GLN A 129 -0.64 -7.83 -6.43
C GLN A 129 0.54 -7.33 -7.27
N VAL A 130 0.84 -6.03 -7.22
CA VAL A 130 1.98 -5.48 -7.94
C VAL A 130 3.31 -6.09 -7.51
N TYR A 131 3.47 -6.46 -6.23
CA TYR A 131 4.71 -7.05 -5.73
C TYR A 131 5.03 -8.38 -6.43
N MET A 132 4.03 -9.25 -6.54
CA MET A 132 4.18 -10.54 -7.23
C MET A 132 4.47 -10.35 -8.73
N VAL A 133 3.70 -9.48 -9.41
CA VAL A 133 3.88 -9.28 -10.85
C VAL A 133 5.24 -8.63 -11.14
N ALA A 134 5.72 -7.72 -10.28
CA ALA A 134 7.06 -7.16 -10.37
C ALA A 134 8.14 -8.26 -10.25
N SER A 135 7.98 -9.17 -9.28
CA SER A 135 8.91 -10.32 -9.10
C SER A 135 8.98 -11.20 -10.35
N LEU A 136 7.83 -11.57 -10.89
CA LEU A 136 7.74 -12.37 -12.12
C LEU A 136 8.35 -11.63 -13.33
N SER A 137 8.22 -10.31 -13.39
CA SER A 137 8.74 -9.51 -14.51
C SER A 137 10.25 -9.50 -14.60
N VAL A 138 10.93 -9.64 -13.45
CA VAL A 138 12.39 -9.73 -13.36
C VAL A 138 12.89 -11.18 -13.28
N ALA A 139 12.02 -12.16 -13.53
CA ALA A 139 12.32 -13.59 -13.42
C ALA A 139 12.85 -14.01 -12.02
N ALA A 140 12.53 -13.26 -10.96
CA ALA A 140 12.81 -13.64 -9.60
C ALA A 140 11.71 -14.54 -9.04
N GLU A 141 12.07 -15.36 -8.05
CA GLU A 141 11.12 -16.20 -7.33
C GLU A 141 10.31 -15.37 -6.32
N PRO A 142 8.98 -15.26 -6.45
CA PRO A 142 8.13 -14.64 -5.44
C PRO A 142 7.96 -15.59 -4.25
N VAL A 143 8.40 -15.21 -3.07
CA VAL A 143 8.28 -15.98 -1.83
C VAL A 143 7.28 -15.30 -0.90
N PHE A 144 6.17 -15.96 -0.61
CA PHE A 144 5.07 -15.41 0.18
C PHE A 144 5.22 -15.75 1.66
N LEU A 145 5.19 -14.73 2.51
CA LEU A 145 5.27 -14.86 3.97
C LEU A 145 3.92 -14.56 4.59
N SER A 146 3.30 -15.55 5.21
CA SER A 146 1.98 -15.39 5.82
C SER A 146 2.03 -14.43 7.03
N ALA A 147 1.27 -13.33 6.91
CA ALA A 147 1.09 -12.32 7.94
C ALA A 147 -0.24 -12.56 8.65
N THR A 148 -0.22 -13.39 9.68
CA THR A 148 -1.39 -13.88 10.41
C THR A 148 -1.51 -13.23 11.80
N ALA A 149 -2.59 -13.54 12.53
CA ALA A 149 -2.74 -13.10 13.90
C ALA A 149 -1.58 -13.57 14.81
N ALA A 150 -1.02 -14.76 14.54
CA ALA A 150 0.13 -15.30 15.31
C ALA A 150 1.41 -14.47 15.16
N THR A 151 1.55 -13.74 14.04
CA THR A 151 2.69 -12.84 13.77
C THR A 151 2.34 -11.36 13.92
N GLY A 152 1.20 -11.04 14.57
CA GLY A 152 0.70 -9.67 14.66
C GLY A 152 0.34 -9.05 13.31
N HIS A 153 -0.02 -9.89 12.34
CA HIS A 153 -0.34 -9.50 10.96
C HIS A 153 0.81 -8.80 10.20
N LEU A 154 2.06 -9.07 10.60
CA LEU A 154 3.26 -8.69 9.87
C LEU A 154 4.04 -9.94 9.44
N PRO A 155 4.79 -9.91 8.32
CA PRO A 155 5.62 -11.04 7.90
C PRO A 155 6.74 -11.34 8.91
N ASP A 156 7.04 -12.60 9.13
CA ASP A 156 8.20 -13.03 9.92
C ASP A 156 9.39 -13.34 8.98
N TYR A 157 10.21 -12.33 8.74
CA TYR A 157 11.40 -12.48 7.88
C TYR A 157 12.54 -13.22 8.58
N GLU A 158 12.57 -13.24 9.92
CA GLU A 158 13.66 -13.86 10.69
C GLU A 158 13.57 -15.39 10.72
N SER A 159 12.37 -15.93 10.52
CA SER A 159 12.14 -17.38 10.48
C SER A 159 12.62 -18.04 9.18
N LEU A 160 13.06 -17.26 8.20
CA LEU A 160 13.43 -17.78 6.88
C LEU A 160 14.77 -18.52 6.92
N PRO A 161 14.93 -19.59 6.12
CA PRO A 161 16.20 -20.28 5.97
C PRO A 161 17.31 -19.34 5.45
N VAL A 162 18.52 -19.53 5.95
CA VAL A 162 19.68 -18.69 5.60
C VAL A 162 19.95 -18.75 4.09
N GLU A 163 19.78 -19.90 3.47
CA GLU A 163 19.96 -20.11 2.03
C GLU A 163 19.00 -19.25 1.22
N LEU A 164 17.76 -19.10 1.65
CA LEU A 164 16.78 -18.21 1.03
C LEU A 164 17.17 -16.75 1.22
N LEU A 165 17.57 -16.36 2.44
CA LEU A 165 18.01 -15.00 2.73
C LEU A 165 19.26 -14.61 1.91
N GLN A 166 20.18 -15.51 1.68
CA GLN A 166 21.39 -15.27 0.87
C GLN A 166 21.08 -14.94 -0.59
N ARG A 167 19.98 -15.46 -1.14
CA ARG A 167 19.54 -15.13 -2.51
C ARG A 167 18.39 -14.13 -2.57
N THR A 168 17.94 -13.60 -1.43
CA THR A 168 16.92 -12.54 -1.39
C THR A 168 17.49 -11.24 -1.91
N ALA A 169 16.85 -10.66 -2.93
CA ALA A 169 17.24 -9.38 -3.52
C ALA A 169 16.40 -8.23 -2.94
N ILE A 170 15.09 -8.46 -2.75
CA ILE A 170 14.12 -7.44 -2.30
C ILE A 170 13.18 -8.08 -1.28
N ALA A 171 12.84 -7.33 -0.23
CA ALA A 171 11.74 -7.65 0.67
C ALA A 171 10.70 -6.51 0.63
N TYR A 172 9.50 -6.80 0.13
CA TYR A 172 8.37 -5.88 0.21
C TYR A 172 7.76 -5.91 1.60
N ILE A 173 7.41 -4.75 2.13
CA ILE A 173 6.62 -4.61 3.34
C ILE A 173 5.64 -3.44 3.18
N CYS A 174 4.37 -3.63 3.56
CA CYS A 174 3.37 -2.58 3.66
C CYS A 174 3.15 -2.25 5.14
N SER A 175 3.47 -1.02 5.55
CA SER A 175 3.25 -0.56 6.92
C SER A 175 2.83 0.92 6.92
N PRO A 176 1.58 1.20 7.30
CA PRO A 176 0.49 0.29 7.75
C PRO A 176 0.06 -0.72 6.71
N ALA A 177 -0.24 -1.95 7.16
CA ALA A 177 -0.52 -3.08 6.30
C ALA A 177 -1.91 -2.98 5.62
N ASN A 178 -1.94 -3.27 4.33
CA ASN A 178 -3.17 -3.55 3.59
C ASN A 178 -3.21 -5.08 3.31
N PRO A 179 -4.20 -5.81 3.87
CA PRO A 179 -5.49 -5.32 4.40
C PRO A 179 -5.60 -5.16 5.92
N GLN A 180 -4.61 -5.58 6.72
CA GLN A 180 -4.78 -5.86 8.14
C GLN A 180 -4.72 -4.62 9.05
N GLY A 181 -4.15 -3.50 8.59
CA GLY A 181 -3.96 -2.29 9.40
C GLY A 181 -2.85 -2.40 10.46
N ALA A 182 -2.05 -3.47 10.41
CA ALA A 182 -0.91 -3.66 11.31
C ALA A 182 0.21 -2.66 11.01
N VAL A 183 0.91 -2.24 12.05
CA VAL A 183 2.00 -1.25 11.95
C VAL A 183 3.29 -1.86 12.49
N ALA A 184 4.36 -1.79 11.70
CA ALA A 184 5.69 -2.19 12.12
C ALA A 184 6.21 -1.22 13.18
N ASP A 185 6.56 -1.74 14.34
CA ASP A 185 7.17 -0.99 15.42
C ASP A 185 8.69 -0.83 15.22
N ARG A 186 9.34 -0.09 16.13
CA ARG A 186 10.78 0.14 16.08
C ARG A 186 11.58 -1.15 16.11
N ALA A 187 11.22 -2.08 16.97
CA ALA A 187 11.94 -3.34 17.10
C ALA A 187 11.81 -4.20 15.84
N TYR A 188 10.64 -4.21 15.23
CA TYR A 188 10.42 -4.89 13.96
C TYR A 188 11.29 -4.30 12.83
N TRP A 189 11.29 -2.96 12.68
CA TRP A 189 12.15 -2.31 11.69
C TRP A 189 13.63 -2.57 11.93
N GLN A 190 14.09 -2.50 13.18
CA GLN A 190 15.48 -2.78 13.54
C GLN A 190 15.91 -4.20 13.13
N ARG A 191 15.08 -5.19 13.40
CA ARG A 191 15.35 -6.59 13.01
C ARG A 191 15.38 -6.77 11.49
N LEU A 192 14.40 -6.21 10.78
CA LEU A 192 14.35 -6.31 9.32
C LEU A 192 15.52 -5.60 8.65
N ILE A 193 15.89 -4.40 9.12
CA ILE A 193 17.03 -3.65 8.59
C ILE A 193 18.34 -4.40 8.87
N ALA A 194 18.54 -4.94 10.09
CA ALA A 194 19.72 -5.74 10.41
C ALA A 194 19.83 -7.01 9.55
N LEU A 195 18.69 -7.64 9.25
CA LEU A 195 18.64 -8.79 8.35
C LEU A 195 19.02 -8.40 6.91
N ALA A 196 18.52 -7.25 6.43
CA ALA A 196 18.83 -6.70 5.13
C ALA A 196 20.31 -6.33 4.99
N GLU A 197 20.92 -5.71 6.03
CA GLU A 197 22.36 -5.44 6.09
C GLU A 197 23.17 -6.73 6.00
N LYS A 198 22.80 -7.73 6.81
CA LYS A 198 23.52 -9.01 6.90
C LYS A 198 23.50 -9.81 5.60
N HIS A 199 22.38 -9.78 4.87
CA HIS A 199 22.15 -10.61 3.68
C HIS A 199 22.11 -9.80 2.38
N ASP A 200 22.42 -8.50 2.46
CA ASP A 200 22.56 -7.59 1.31
C ASP A 200 21.32 -7.56 0.40
N PHE A 201 20.14 -7.24 0.95
CA PHE A 201 18.93 -7.01 0.17
C PHE A 201 18.28 -5.66 0.44
N CYS A 202 17.46 -5.17 -0.49
CA CYS A 202 16.70 -3.93 -0.32
C CYS A 202 15.36 -4.19 0.33
N ILE A 203 14.95 -3.31 1.25
CA ILE A 203 13.60 -3.26 1.82
C ILE A 203 12.77 -2.26 1.03
N PHE A 204 11.70 -2.73 0.38
CA PHE A 204 10.72 -1.87 -0.30
C PHE A 204 9.58 -1.57 0.67
N ALA A 205 9.67 -0.41 1.31
CA ALA A 205 8.72 0.05 2.33
C ALA A 205 7.56 0.81 1.66
N ASP A 206 6.42 0.14 1.45
CA ASP A 206 5.17 0.74 0.99
C ASP A 206 4.44 1.36 2.19
N GLU A 207 4.65 2.67 2.39
CA GLU A 207 4.10 3.43 3.50
C GLU A 207 2.93 4.35 3.07
N CYS A 208 2.18 3.95 2.04
CA CYS A 208 1.08 4.75 1.48
C CYS A 208 -0.04 5.10 2.47
N TYR A 209 -0.15 4.39 3.58
CA TYR A 209 -1.17 4.61 4.61
C TYR A 209 -0.63 5.33 5.85
N SER A 210 0.62 5.76 5.86
CA SER A 210 1.30 6.34 7.03
C SER A 210 0.64 7.60 7.61
N GLU A 211 -0.18 8.31 6.84
CA GLU A 211 -0.89 9.51 7.28
C GLU A 211 -2.32 9.23 7.80
N ILE A 212 -2.79 8.00 7.69
CA ILE A 212 -4.10 7.59 8.19
C ILE A 212 -3.87 6.72 9.43
N TYR A 213 -3.92 7.32 10.59
CA TYR A 213 -3.67 6.66 11.87
C TYR A 213 -4.58 7.21 12.97
N ARG A 214 -4.74 6.47 14.06
CA ARG A 214 -5.62 6.81 15.18
C ARG A 214 -4.96 7.83 16.11
N ASP A 215 -3.96 7.40 16.88
CA ASP A 215 -3.41 8.18 17.99
C ASP A 215 -1.95 8.56 17.72
N THR A 216 -1.14 7.62 17.30
CA THR A 216 0.30 7.77 17.11
C THR A 216 0.69 7.58 15.66
N PRO A 217 1.46 8.52 15.07
CA PRO A 217 1.94 8.35 13.70
C PRO A 217 2.79 7.08 13.58
N PRO A 218 2.52 6.22 12.57
CA PRO A 218 3.36 5.07 12.27
C PRO A 218 4.83 5.46 12.08
N LEU A 219 5.73 4.69 12.67
CA LEU A 219 7.16 4.88 12.50
C LEU A 219 7.59 4.46 11.09
N GLY A 220 8.35 5.29 10.40
CA GLY A 220 8.85 4.99 9.05
C GLY A 220 10.16 4.20 9.05
N ALA A 221 10.35 3.39 8.01
CA ALA A 221 11.57 2.62 7.82
C ALA A 221 12.83 3.49 7.74
N LEU A 222 12.75 4.64 7.05
CA LEU A 222 13.88 5.57 6.91
C LEU A 222 14.35 6.14 8.25
N THR A 223 13.42 6.42 9.17
CA THR A 223 13.77 6.91 10.51
C THR A 223 14.66 5.91 11.24
N VAL A 224 14.23 4.63 11.24
CA VAL A 224 14.97 3.58 11.95
C VAL A 224 16.29 3.24 11.25
N ALA A 225 16.30 3.23 9.92
CA ALA A 225 17.54 3.03 9.15
C ALA A 225 18.58 4.08 9.46
N GLN A 226 18.19 5.36 9.51
CA GLN A 226 19.07 6.46 9.88
C GLN A 226 19.57 6.32 11.34
N GLU A 227 18.70 5.99 12.27
CA GLU A 227 19.08 5.80 13.69
C GLU A 227 20.08 4.65 13.86
N MET A 228 19.98 3.60 13.05
CA MET A 228 20.91 2.47 13.05
C MET A 228 22.23 2.76 12.32
N GLY A 229 22.32 3.85 11.56
CA GLY A 229 23.45 4.13 10.67
C GLY A 229 23.55 3.10 9.54
N ALA A 230 22.41 2.56 9.08
CA ALA A 230 22.35 1.61 7.99
C ALA A 230 22.79 2.22 6.65
N ASP A 231 23.20 1.38 5.71
CA ASP A 231 23.50 1.79 4.34
C ASP A 231 22.30 2.53 3.75
N PRO A 232 22.45 3.77 3.24
CA PRO A 232 21.37 4.54 2.63
C PRO A 232 20.61 3.82 1.51
N GLU A 233 21.27 2.86 0.85
CA GLU A 233 20.65 2.06 -0.22
C GLU A 233 19.75 0.93 0.32
N ARG A 234 19.73 0.71 1.62
CA ARG A 234 19.03 -0.44 2.21
C ARG A 234 17.52 -0.32 2.22
N VAL A 235 17.01 0.91 2.36
CA VAL A 235 15.56 1.18 2.39
C VAL A 235 15.15 2.01 1.17
N VAL A 236 14.12 1.53 0.50
CA VAL A 236 13.42 2.24 -0.58
C VAL A 236 12.01 2.54 -0.10
N LEU A 237 11.75 3.79 0.22
CA LEU A 237 10.44 4.28 0.69
C LEU A 237 9.53 4.60 -0.50
N PHE A 238 8.26 4.19 -0.39
CA PHE A 238 7.18 4.58 -1.31
C PHE A 238 6.04 5.26 -0.54
N ASN A 239 5.60 6.42 -1.00
CA ASN A 239 4.43 7.10 -0.46
C ASN A 239 3.63 7.82 -1.56
N SER A 240 2.38 8.24 -1.27
CA SER A 240 1.48 8.78 -2.29
C SER A 240 0.45 9.74 -1.72
N LEU A 241 0.09 10.75 -2.51
CA LEU A 241 -1.05 11.64 -2.24
C LEU A 241 -2.40 10.92 -2.35
N SER A 242 -2.43 9.70 -2.91
CA SER A 242 -3.68 8.94 -3.13
C SER A 242 -4.48 8.71 -1.86
N LYS A 243 -3.80 8.41 -0.74
CA LYS A 243 -4.43 8.10 0.55
C LYS A 243 -4.35 9.26 1.52
N ARG A 244 -3.17 9.87 1.62
CA ARG A 244 -2.88 11.02 2.46
C ARG A 244 -3.81 12.20 2.18
N SER A 245 -4.09 12.48 0.89
CA SER A 245 -4.70 13.74 0.44
C SER A 245 -5.99 13.54 -0.38
N ASN A 246 -6.58 12.35 -0.38
CA ASN A 246 -7.79 12.03 -1.18
C ASN A 246 -7.64 12.33 -2.68
N LEU A 247 -6.45 12.18 -3.23
CA LEU A 247 -6.12 12.51 -4.62
C LEU A 247 -5.60 11.29 -5.41
N PRO A 248 -6.34 10.15 -5.42
CA PRO A 248 -5.90 8.97 -6.18
C PRO A 248 -5.82 9.25 -7.68
N GLY A 249 -6.66 10.16 -8.20
CA GLY A 249 -6.70 10.54 -9.61
C GLY A 249 -5.58 11.49 -10.04
N LEU A 250 -4.95 12.21 -9.11
CA LEU A 250 -3.82 13.11 -9.43
C LEU A 250 -2.56 12.34 -9.87
N ARG A 251 -2.46 11.06 -9.49
CA ARG A 251 -1.33 10.19 -9.82
C ARG A 251 0.02 10.69 -9.31
N SER A 252 0.09 11.32 -8.14
CA SER A 252 1.34 11.74 -7.51
C SER A 252 1.74 10.81 -6.38
N GLY A 253 2.97 10.29 -6.47
CA GLY A 253 3.66 9.54 -5.43
C GLY A 253 5.12 9.93 -5.39
N LEU A 254 5.83 9.45 -4.40
CA LEU A 254 7.28 9.60 -4.27
C LEU A 254 7.95 8.24 -4.06
N ILE A 255 9.20 8.17 -4.45
CA ILE A 255 10.17 7.17 -4.03
C ILE A 255 11.38 7.90 -3.45
N ALA A 256 11.90 7.38 -2.33
CA ALA A 256 13.08 7.92 -1.67
C ALA A 256 14.00 6.80 -1.20
N SER A 257 15.31 6.94 -1.44
CA SER A 257 16.34 5.96 -1.08
C SER A 257 17.72 6.60 -1.16
N GLY A 258 18.76 5.81 -0.99
CA GLY A 258 20.12 6.22 -1.30
C GLY A 258 20.32 6.67 -2.75
N PRO A 259 21.39 7.44 -3.02
CA PRO A 259 21.58 8.06 -4.33
C PRO A 259 21.84 7.06 -5.47
N GLU A 260 22.45 5.90 -5.21
CA GLU A 260 22.68 4.90 -6.26
C GLU A 260 21.39 4.18 -6.67
N ASN A 261 20.52 3.83 -5.73
CA ASN A 261 19.20 3.28 -6.04
C ASN A 261 18.38 4.27 -6.87
N ILE A 262 18.29 5.53 -6.44
CA ILE A 262 17.53 6.56 -7.16
C ILE A 262 18.11 6.80 -8.55
N LYS A 263 19.42 6.83 -8.72
CA LYS A 263 20.08 6.96 -10.02
C LYS A 263 19.68 5.83 -10.98
N ARG A 264 19.70 4.56 -10.52
CA ARG A 264 19.30 3.40 -11.34
C ARG A 264 17.83 3.43 -11.73
N ILE A 265 16.97 3.78 -10.78
CA ILE A 265 15.53 3.89 -11.03
C ILE A 265 15.22 5.05 -12.00
N LYS A 266 15.86 6.20 -11.84
CA LYS A 266 15.75 7.34 -12.76
C LYS A 266 16.16 6.94 -14.18
N GLN A 267 17.27 6.22 -14.34
CA GLN A 267 17.79 5.79 -15.63
C GLN A 267 16.78 4.88 -16.35
N LEU A 268 16.24 3.87 -15.67
CA LEU A 268 15.23 2.99 -16.26
C LEU A 268 13.95 3.77 -16.58
N ARG A 269 13.48 4.58 -15.63
CA ARG A 269 12.20 5.26 -15.74
C ARG A 269 12.16 6.35 -16.82
N ALA A 270 13.31 6.87 -17.22
CA ALA A 270 13.40 7.77 -18.38
C ALA A 270 12.86 7.14 -19.68
N TYR A 271 12.79 5.80 -19.74
CA TYR A 271 12.29 5.04 -20.89
C TYR A 271 10.99 4.27 -20.60
N SER A 272 10.74 3.89 -19.34
CA SER A 272 9.66 2.95 -18.97
C SER A 272 8.41 3.61 -18.37
N GLY A 273 8.41 4.91 -18.10
CA GLY A 273 7.31 5.61 -17.44
C GLY A 273 6.99 6.96 -18.05
N ALA A 274 5.72 7.32 -18.09
CA ALA A 274 5.30 8.68 -18.42
C ALA A 274 5.41 9.57 -17.17
N PRO A 275 6.07 10.75 -17.25
CA PRO A 275 6.12 11.66 -16.13
C PRO A 275 4.75 12.31 -15.86
N LEU A 276 4.53 12.72 -14.61
CA LEU A 276 3.34 13.50 -14.25
C LEU A 276 3.35 14.83 -15.02
N PRO A 277 2.25 15.24 -15.68
CA PRO A 277 2.17 16.51 -16.39
C PRO A 277 2.56 17.72 -15.52
N GLY A 278 3.22 18.72 -16.11
CA GLY A 278 3.74 19.90 -15.39
C GLY A 278 2.72 20.58 -14.46
N PRO A 279 1.49 20.92 -14.92
CA PRO A 279 0.47 21.51 -14.05
C PRO A 279 0.08 20.63 -12.87
N LEU A 280 0.09 19.30 -13.05
CA LEU A 280 -0.16 18.35 -11.96
C LEU A 280 1.03 18.24 -11.00
N GLN A 281 2.26 18.42 -11.50
CA GLN A 281 3.45 18.51 -10.64
C GLN A 281 3.40 19.75 -9.75
N ALA A 282 3.00 20.90 -10.29
CA ALA A 282 2.83 22.13 -9.51
C ALA A 282 1.77 21.97 -8.40
N ALA A 283 0.62 21.40 -8.73
CA ALA A 283 -0.42 21.11 -7.75
C ALA A 283 0.08 20.10 -6.69
N ALA A 284 0.75 19.03 -7.12
CA ALA A 284 1.30 18.03 -6.22
C ALA A 284 2.34 18.63 -5.26
N ALA A 285 3.21 19.54 -5.71
CA ALA A 285 4.19 20.22 -4.85
C ALA A 285 3.50 20.96 -3.71
N LYS A 286 2.44 21.73 -4.02
CA LYS A 286 1.66 22.45 -3.01
C LYS A 286 0.94 21.48 -2.04
N VAL A 287 0.40 20.36 -2.54
CA VAL A 287 -0.27 19.35 -1.72
C VAL A 287 0.71 18.64 -0.78
N TRP A 288 1.94 18.29 -1.25
CA TRP A 288 2.96 17.71 -0.40
C TRP A 288 3.40 18.65 0.71
N ALA A 289 3.41 19.95 0.48
CA ALA A 289 3.80 20.98 1.45
C ALA A 289 2.68 21.33 2.45
N ASP A 290 1.41 20.98 2.17
CA ASP A 290 0.27 21.33 3.03
C ASP A 290 -0.07 20.17 3.97
N GLU A 291 -0.12 20.43 5.27
CA GLU A 291 -0.51 19.48 6.31
C GLU A 291 -1.93 19.71 6.85
N ALA A 292 -2.53 20.91 6.63
CA ALA A 292 -3.83 21.23 7.18
C ALA A 292 -4.92 20.25 6.70
N HIS A 293 -5.01 20.02 5.39
CA HIS A 293 -5.97 19.07 4.83
C HIS A 293 -5.73 17.62 5.26
N VAL A 294 -4.48 17.26 5.60
CA VAL A 294 -4.13 15.91 6.07
C VAL A 294 -4.67 15.68 7.48
N VAL A 295 -4.56 16.68 8.34
CA VAL A 295 -5.12 16.63 9.71
C VAL A 295 -6.65 16.49 9.65
N GLU A 296 -7.31 17.30 8.80
CA GLU A 296 -8.76 17.22 8.59
C GLU A 296 -9.19 15.85 8.04
N ASN A 297 -8.48 15.33 7.03
CA ASN A 297 -8.76 14.02 6.47
C ASN A 297 -8.59 12.89 7.50
N ARG A 298 -7.53 12.96 8.31
CA ARG A 298 -7.28 11.98 9.38
C ARG A 298 -8.40 11.98 10.42
N ALA A 299 -8.90 13.14 10.82
CA ALA A 299 -10.00 13.25 11.78
C ALA A 299 -11.26 12.49 11.32
N LEU A 300 -11.58 12.53 10.02
CA LEU A 300 -12.70 11.76 9.46
C LEU A 300 -12.48 10.24 9.54
N TYR A 301 -11.24 9.76 9.44
CA TYR A 301 -10.94 8.34 9.63
C TYR A 301 -10.95 7.93 11.09
N VAL A 302 -10.51 8.80 12.01
CA VAL A 302 -10.59 8.57 13.47
C VAL A 302 -12.06 8.39 13.90
N GLU A 303 -12.97 9.21 13.38
CA GLU A 303 -14.40 9.05 13.60
C GLU A 303 -14.90 7.68 13.14
N LYS A 304 -14.49 7.22 11.97
CA LYS A 304 -14.87 5.90 11.44
C LYS A 304 -14.28 4.73 12.22
N TYR A 305 -13.09 4.88 12.81
CA TYR A 305 -12.55 3.89 13.74
C TYR A 305 -13.41 3.81 14.99
N THR A 306 -13.83 4.95 15.54
CA THR A 306 -14.73 4.99 16.70
C THR A 306 -16.06 4.30 16.40
N ILE A 307 -16.65 4.57 15.23
CA ILE A 307 -17.86 3.88 14.76
C ILE A 307 -17.64 2.36 14.69
N ALA A 308 -16.53 1.92 14.13
CA ALA A 308 -16.24 0.49 14.02
C ALA A 308 -16.06 -0.16 15.40
N ASP A 309 -15.36 0.50 16.33
CA ASP A 309 -15.15 0.01 17.69
C ASP A 309 -16.48 -0.11 18.45
N GLU A 310 -17.37 0.87 18.32
CA GLU A 310 -18.72 0.81 18.91
C GLU A 310 -19.54 -0.34 18.33
N VAL A 311 -19.54 -0.47 17.00
CA VAL A 311 -20.32 -1.50 16.31
C VAL A 311 -19.80 -2.91 16.60
N PHE A 312 -18.48 -3.13 16.65
CA PHE A 312 -17.89 -4.44 16.86
C PHE A 312 -17.44 -4.70 18.31
N ALA A 313 -17.89 -3.87 19.26
CA ALA A 313 -17.61 -4.08 20.67
C ALA A 313 -17.99 -5.50 21.11
N GLY A 314 -17.03 -6.21 21.73
CA GLY A 314 -17.23 -7.58 22.23
C GLY A 314 -17.23 -8.67 21.16
N LEU A 315 -16.99 -8.35 19.90
CA LEU A 315 -16.83 -9.37 18.84
C LEU A 315 -15.48 -10.07 18.99
N GLU A 316 -15.52 -11.38 19.14
CA GLU A 316 -14.30 -12.20 19.22
C GLU A 316 -13.45 -12.09 17.93
N GLY A 317 -12.17 -11.84 18.09
CA GLY A 317 -11.23 -11.69 16.98
C GLY A 317 -11.29 -10.34 16.26
N TYR A 318 -12.18 -9.40 16.66
CA TYR A 318 -12.11 -8.03 16.18
C TYR A 318 -10.91 -7.30 16.78
N VAL A 319 -10.10 -6.73 15.89
CA VAL A 319 -8.98 -5.87 16.26
C VAL A 319 -9.20 -4.52 15.61
N SER A 320 -9.28 -3.48 16.44
CA SER A 320 -9.34 -2.11 15.93
C SER A 320 -8.05 -1.74 15.20
N PRO A 321 -8.09 -1.24 13.96
CA PRO A 321 -6.86 -0.92 13.24
C PRO A 321 -6.13 0.26 13.88
N HIS A 322 -4.80 0.16 13.99
CA HIS A 322 -3.96 1.28 14.43
C HIS A 322 -3.84 2.36 13.34
N ALA A 323 -3.85 1.93 12.08
CA ALA A 323 -3.70 2.81 10.92
C ALA A 323 -4.27 2.17 9.64
N GLY A 324 -4.31 2.95 8.54
CA GLY A 324 -5.00 2.57 7.32
C GLY A 324 -6.50 2.79 7.43
N PHE A 325 -7.26 2.37 6.46
CA PHE A 325 -8.72 2.51 6.47
C PHE A 325 -9.45 1.20 6.16
N PHE A 326 -8.83 0.08 6.54
CA PHE A 326 -9.45 -1.22 6.38
C PHE A 326 -9.75 -1.87 7.73
N LEU A 327 -10.90 -2.55 7.81
CA LEU A 327 -11.12 -3.57 8.81
C LEU A 327 -10.80 -4.93 8.19
N TRP A 328 -10.17 -5.78 8.97
CA TRP A 328 -9.87 -7.17 8.65
C TRP A 328 -10.66 -8.04 9.62
N LEU A 329 -11.88 -8.40 9.20
CA LEU A 329 -12.86 -9.04 10.08
C LEU A 329 -12.83 -10.56 9.93
N PRO A 330 -12.74 -11.32 11.02
CA PRO A 330 -12.74 -12.78 11.00
C PRO A 330 -14.12 -13.32 10.65
N VAL A 331 -14.19 -14.30 9.77
CA VAL A 331 -15.38 -15.05 9.37
C VAL A 331 -15.03 -16.51 9.14
N ALA A 332 -16.02 -17.39 9.05
CA ALA A 332 -15.78 -18.80 8.75
C ALA A 332 -15.21 -19.00 7.33
N ASP A 333 -15.79 -18.32 6.35
CA ASP A 333 -15.32 -18.26 4.95
C ASP A 333 -15.63 -16.89 4.36
N GLY A 334 -14.63 -16.25 3.73
CA GLY A 334 -14.76 -14.89 3.21
C GLY A 334 -15.66 -14.77 1.99
N GLU A 335 -15.72 -15.79 1.11
CA GLU A 335 -16.60 -15.79 -0.07
C GLU A 335 -18.05 -15.96 0.35
N ASP A 336 -18.34 -16.93 1.21
CA ASP A 336 -19.69 -17.17 1.75
C ASP A 336 -20.20 -15.96 2.53
N ALA A 337 -19.36 -15.36 3.37
CA ALA A 337 -19.71 -14.15 4.13
C ALA A 337 -20.02 -12.96 3.22
N ALA A 338 -19.21 -12.73 2.17
CA ALA A 338 -19.44 -11.65 1.22
C ALA A 338 -20.72 -11.85 0.42
N LEU A 339 -21.01 -13.09 0.00
CA LEU A 339 -22.22 -13.43 -0.74
C LEU A 339 -23.46 -13.29 0.15
N LYS A 340 -23.44 -13.83 1.39
CA LYS A 340 -24.54 -13.70 2.37
C LYS A 340 -24.86 -12.24 2.64
N LEU A 341 -23.82 -11.44 2.90
CA LEU A 341 -23.95 -10.01 3.20
C LEU A 341 -24.57 -9.24 2.02
N TRP A 342 -24.10 -9.52 0.79
CA TRP A 342 -24.65 -8.92 -0.42
C TRP A 342 -26.12 -9.23 -0.61
N GLN A 343 -26.49 -10.52 -0.55
CA GLN A 343 -27.86 -10.98 -0.77
C GLN A 343 -28.85 -10.53 0.30
N GLN A 344 -28.39 -10.30 1.54
CA GLN A 344 -29.28 -9.93 2.62
C GLN A 344 -29.34 -8.41 2.88
N THR A 345 -28.29 -7.67 2.53
CA THR A 345 -28.16 -6.26 2.96
C THR A 345 -27.78 -5.27 1.87
N GLY A 346 -27.22 -5.73 0.74
CA GLY A 346 -26.65 -4.87 -0.30
C GLY A 346 -25.26 -4.30 0.06
N VAL A 347 -24.66 -4.65 1.19
CA VAL A 347 -23.29 -4.24 1.56
C VAL A 347 -22.29 -5.13 0.84
N ARG A 348 -21.34 -4.49 0.15
CA ARG A 348 -20.34 -5.16 -0.68
C ARG A 348 -18.96 -5.06 -0.04
N VAL A 349 -18.39 -6.21 0.36
CA VAL A 349 -17.06 -6.32 0.97
C VAL A 349 -16.15 -7.21 0.12
N LEU A 350 -14.86 -7.28 0.43
CA LEU A 350 -13.91 -8.08 -0.34
C LEU A 350 -13.48 -9.33 0.46
N PRO A 351 -13.69 -10.55 -0.07
CA PRO A 351 -13.14 -11.77 0.52
C PRO A 351 -11.63 -11.67 0.67
N GLY A 352 -11.12 -12.01 1.86
CA GLY A 352 -9.71 -11.89 2.15
C GLY A 352 -8.84 -12.82 1.30
N ALA A 353 -9.36 -13.99 0.94
CA ALA A 353 -8.69 -14.93 0.06
C ALA A 353 -8.32 -14.34 -1.32
N TYR A 354 -8.99 -13.27 -1.77
CA TYR A 354 -8.68 -12.62 -3.04
C TYR A 354 -7.45 -11.71 -2.98
N LEU A 355 -6.96 -11.45 -1.78
CA LEU A 355 -5.78 -10.64 -1.52
C LEU A 355 -4.57 -11.48 -1.11
N ALA A 356 -4.73 -12.79 -1.05
CA ALA A 356 -3.71 -13.72 -0.58
C ALA A 356 -3.39 -14.80 -1.61
N GLN A 357 -2.20 -15.35 -1.50
CA GLN A 357 -1.75 -16.53 -2.24
C GLN A 357 -1.95 -17.78 -1.37
N GLY A 358 -2.26 -18.90 -2.02
CA GLY A 358 -2.56 -20.17 -1.38
C GLY A 358 -3.94 -20.68 -1.75
N SER A 359 -4.25 -21.93 -1.40
CA SER A 359 -5.54 -22.57 -1.65
C SER A 359 -6.08 -23.20 -0.36
N GLY A 360 -7.39 -23.26 -0.23
CA GLY A 360 -8.02 -23.86 0.95
C GLY A 360 -7.50 -23.21 2.25
N ASP A 361 -7.14 -24.03 3.22
CA ASP A 361 -6.69 -23.58 4.55
C ASP A 361 -5.27 -22.99 4.56
N GLU A 362 -4.49 -23.17 3.49
CA GLU A 362 -3.19 -22.53 3.34
C GLU A 362 -3.29 -21.05 2.95
N ASN A 363 -4.46 -20.58 2.52
CA ASN A 363 -4.67 -19.18 2.20
C ASN A 363 -4.95 -18.38 3.47
N PRO A 364 -4.05 -17.48 3.92
CA PRO A 364 -4.21 -16.76 5.20
C PRO A 364 -5.36 -15.74 5.19
N GLY A 365 -5.94 -15.46 4.03
CA GLY A 365 -7.10 -14.57 3.89
C GLY A 365 -8.45 -15.29 3.87
N LYS A 366 -8.50 -16.64 3.83
CA LYS A 366 -9.75 -17.41 3.68
C LYS A 366 -10.76 -17.10 4.77
N GLY A 367 -10.32 -17.07 6.03
CA GLY A 367 -11.15 -16.81 7.21
C GLY A 367 -11.40 -15.32 7.48
N TYR A 368 -11.33 -14.45 6.45
CA TYR A 368 -11.47 -13.00 6.64
C TYR A 368 -12.22 -12.34 5.50
N ILE A 369 -12.83 -11.19 5.84
CA ILE A 369 -13.29 -10.18 4.88
C ILE A 369 -12.57 -8.85 5.12
N ARG A 370 -12.25 -8.13 4.03
CA ARG A 370 -11.75 -6.76 4.11
C ARG A 370 -12.88 -5.76 3.89
N VAL A 371 -13.03 -4.82 4.81
CA VAL A 371 -14.02 -3.73 4.76
C VAL A 371 -13.29 -2.39 4.63
N ALA A 372 -13.56 -1.63 3.59
CA ALA A 372 -12.95 -0.31 3.37
C ALA A 372 -13.80 0.81 4.01
N LEU A 373 -13.26 1.53 4.97
CA LEU A 373 -13.91 2.64 5.68
C LEU A 373 -13.85 3.95 4.88
N VAL A 374 -14.26 3.92 3.60
CA VAL A 374 -14.12 5.05 2.68
C VAL A 374 -15.41 5.86 2.49
N ALA A 375 -16.58 5.31 2.87
CA ALA A 375 -17.86 6.00 2.81
C ALA A 375 -17.95 7.12 3.88
N ALA A 376 -18.96 7.99 3.78
CA ALA A 376 -19.26 8.98 4.82
C ALA A 376 -19.53 8.30 6.17
N PRO A 377 -19.29 8.97 7.32
CA PRO A 377 -19.44 8.36 8.66
C PRO A 377 -20.82 7.72 8.89
N GLU A 378 -21.90 8.37 8.49
CA GLU A 378 -23.28 7.89 8.68
C GLU A 378 -23.52 6.62 7.86
N VAL A 379 -23.11 6.63 6.58
CA VAL A 379 -23.21 5.46 5.68
C VAL A 379 -22.34 4.31 6.19
N THR A 380 -21.15 4.63 6.71
CA THR A 380 -20.26 3.66 7.33
C THR A 380 -20.92 3.00 8.53
N ARG A 381 -21.50 3.79 9.44
CA ARG A 381 -22.21 3.27 10.64
C ARG A 381 -23.34 2.32 10.26
N GLU A 382 -24.22 2.73 9.37
CA GLU A 382 -25.34 1.90 8.93
C GLU A 382 -24.86 0.59 8.27
N ALA A 383 -23.87 0.67 7.41
CA ALA A 383 -23.33 -0.50 6.73
C ALA A 383 -22.65 -1.48 7.69
N LEU A 384 -21.89 -0.98 8.68
CA LEU A 384 -21.25 -1.82 9.69
C LEU A 384 -22.28 -2.48 10.63
N ILE A 385 -23.38 -1.78 11.00
CA ILE A 385 -24.49 -2.37 11.78
C ILE A 385 -25.16 -3.50 10.98
N LYS A 386 -25.46 -3.28 9.68
CA LYS A 386 -26.01 -4.32 8.80
C LYS A 386 -25.06 -5.53 8.71
N LEU A 387 -23.76 -5.27 8.56
CA LEU A 387 -22.73 -6.29 8.50
C LEU A 387 -22.69 -7.11 9.80
N ARG A 388 -22.64 -6.45 10.97
CA ARG A 388 -22.62 -7.13 12.26
C ARG A 388 -23.85 -8.04 12.43
N ARG A 389 -25.05 -7.51 12.22
CA ARG A 389 -26.29 -8.27 12.34
C ARG A 389 -26.37 -9.47 11.41
N CYS A 390 -25.85 -9.31 10.18
CA CYS A 390 -25.90 -10.36 9.17
C CYS A 390 -24.91 -11.49 9.44
N LEU A 391 -23.70 -11.18 9.93
CA LEU A 391 -22.60 -12.15 9.99
C LEU A 391 -22.28 -12.66 11.40
N TYR A 392 -22.64 -11.90 12.46
CA TYR A 392 -22.16 -12.17 13.82
C TYR A 392 -23.24 -12.22 14.90
N ASP A 393 -24.40 -11.59 14.66
CA ASP A 393 -25.52 -11.71 15.58
C ASP A 393 -26.42 -12.86 15.10
N ASP A 394 -26.71 -13.82 15.96
CA ASP A 394 -27.57 -15.00 15.70
C ASP A 394 -29.05 -14.65 15.49
#